data_c7b91779db94334360cbc272b8e14229
#
_entry.id   c7b91779db94334360cbc272b8e14229
#
_cell.length_a   1.000
_cell.length_b   1.000
_cell.length_c   1.000
_cell.angle_alpha   90.00
_cell.angle_beta   90.00
_cell.angle_gamma   90.00
#
_symmetry.space_group_name_H-M   'P 1'
#
loop_
_entity.id
_entity.type
_entity.pdbx_description
1 polymer ?
#
loop_
_entity_poly.entity_id
_entity_poly.type
_entity_poly.pdbx_seq_one_letter_code
_entity_poly.pdbx_strand_id
1 'polypeptide(L)'
;PKVLLLLENNEANLYFINNEFINNKNIEIKPILGSCGNKLLLEKIFKENKVDIIFHAAAYKHVPLVQENPIEGIINNVLNTRLLCEEAYKFSIKKIILISTDKAVRPTNIMGASKRVAEQIFQCFSEESALQKKENPKKDCSIFSMVRFGNVLGSSGSVVPLFQKQIDQGGPITLTHPDIVRFFMTIPEAAELVIQAAAMSE
;
A
#
# COMPACT_ATOMS: atom_id res chain seq x y z
N PRO A 1 -8.88 -4.54 -15.46
CA PRO A 1 -8.04 -3.59 -16.19
C PRO A 1 -7.64 -4.15 -17.56
N LYS A 2 -7.24 -3.27 -18.50
CA LYS A 2 -6.63 -3.70 -19.77
C LYS A 2 -5.14 -4.02 -19.57
N VAL A 3 -4.48 -3.20 -18.76
CA VAL A 3 -3.07 -3.34 -18.41
C VAL A 3 -2.93 -3.27 -16.89
N LEU A 4 -2.08 -4.10 -16.33
CA LEU A 4 -1.69 -4.09 -14.92
C LEU A 4 -0.18 -3.88 -14.82
N LEU A 5 0.24 -2.77 -14.20
CA LEU A 5 1.63 -2.46 -13.92
C LEU A 5 1.96 -2.97 -12.51
N LEU A 6 2.95 -3.83 -12.38
CA LEU A 6 3.43 -4.39 -11.12
C LEU A 6 4.76 -3.71 -10.77
N LEU A 7 4.73 -2.66 -9.96
CA LEU A 7 5.92 -1.96 -9.48
C LEU A 7 6.35 -2.54 -8.12
N GLU A 8 7.50 -3.18 -8.07
CA GLU A 8 8.05 -3.83 -6.88
C GLU A 8 9.58 -3.64 -6.84
N ASN A 9 10.12 -3.34 -5.66
CA ASN A 9 11.56 -3.12 -5.49
C ASN A 9 12.34 -4.39 -5.16
N ASN A 10 11.66 -5.46 -4.78
CA ASN A 10 12.27 -6.78 -4.55
C ASN A 10 12.08 -7.66 -5.78
N GLU A 11 13.20 -8.04 -6.41
CA GLU A 11 13.21 -8.87 -7.62
C GLU A 11 12.46 -10.20 -7.43
N ALA A 12 12.72 -10.89 -6.31
CA ALA A 12 12.10 -12.19 -6.05
C ALA A 12 10.58 -12.07 -5.91
N ASN A 13 10.09 -11.05 -5.19
CA ASN A 13 8.66 -10.79 -5.07
C ASN A 13 8.03 -10.49 -6.42
N LEU A 14 8.69 -9.65 -7.23
CA LEU A 14 8.23 -9.32 -8.57
C LEU A 14 8.17 -10.56 -9.47
N TYR A 15 9.17 -11.41 -9.42
CA TYR A 15 9.20 -12.67 -10.14
C TYR A 15 8.05 -13.60 -9.75
N PHE A 16 7.81 -13.79 -8.45
CA PHE A 16 6.73 -14.64 -7.97
C PHE A 16 5.36 -14.12 -8.40
N ILE A 17 5.07 -12.86 -8.17
CA ILE A 17 3.75 -12.29 -8.54
C ILE A 17 3.55 -12.28 -10.06
N ASN A 18 4.59 -12.01 -10.86
CA ASN A 18 4.49 -12.06 -12.31
C ASN A 18 4.16 -13.46 -12.82
N ASN A 19 4.71 -14.51 -12.19
CA ASN A 19 4.42 -15.90 -12.57
C ASN A 19 2.98 -16.32 -12.27
N GLU A 20 2.31 -15.74 -11.29
CA GLU A 20 0.88 -16.00 -11.03
C GLU A 20 0.02 -15.56 -12.21
N PHE A 21 0.46 -14.60 -13.00
CA PHE A 21 -0.26 -14.07 -14.16
C PHE A 21 0.18 -14.65 -15.51
N ILE A 22 1.18 -15.54 -15.55
CA ILE A 22 1.78 -16.03 -16.81
C ILE A 22 0.75 -16.68 -17.77
N ASN A 23 -0.30 -17.27 -17.22
CA ASN A 23 -1.38 -17.90 -17.97
C ASN A 23 -2.60 -16.97 -18.20
N ASN A 24 -2.55 -15.74 -17.70
CA ASN A 24 -3.66 -14.79 -17.87
C ASN A 24 -3.55 -14.08 -19.21
N LYS A 25 -4.31 -14.56 -20.21
CA LYS A 25 -4.32 -13.97 -21.57
C LYS A 25 -5.24 -12.74 -21.71
N ASN A 26 -6.01 -12.42 -20.68
CA ASN A 26 -7.02 -11.36 -20.74
C ASN A 26 -6.51 -9.97 -20.33
N ILE A 27 -5.35 -9.92 -19.68
CA ILE A 27 -4.78 -8.69 -19.11
C ILE A 27 -3.31 -8.63 -19.54
N GLU A 28 -2.87 -7.48 -20.06
CA GLU A 28 -1.45 -7.22 -20.28
C GLU A 28 -0.79 -6.93 -18.93
N ILE A 29 0.22 -7.73 -18.55
CA ILE A 29 0.99 -7.56 -17.32
C ILE A 29 2.34 -6.94 -17.66
N LYS A 30 2.70 -5.85 -16.97
CA LYS A 30 4.00 -5.18 -17.10
C LYS A 30 4.73 -5.20 -15.76
N PRO A 31 5.63 -6.14 -15.52
CA PRO A 31 6.48 -6.14 -14.34
C PRO A 31 7.53 -5.02 -14.45
N ILE A 32 7.67 -4.23 -13.39
CA ILE A 32 8.59 -3.10 -13.31
C ILE A 32 9.40 -3.25 -12.02
N LEU A 33 10.70 -3.49 -12.14
CA LEU A 33 11.60 -3.57 -11.00
C LEU A 33 12.05 -2.18 -10.60
N GLY A 34 11.69 -1.75 -9.39
CA GLY A 34 12.08 -0.46 -8.86
C GLY A 34 11.22 0.03 -7.70
N SER A 35 11.63 1.14 -7.11
CA SER A 35 10.96 1.75 -5.95
C SER A 35 9.99 2.85 -6.38
N CYS A 36 8.85 2.97 -5.70
CA CYS A 36 7.96 4.12 -5.80
C CYS A 36 8.60 5.42 -5.26
N GLY A 37 9.77 5.34 -4.61
CA GLY A 37 10.61 6.47 -4.23
C GLY A 37 11.58 6.93 -5.35
N ASN A 38 11.55 6.32 -6.52
CA ASN A 38 12.37 6.74 -7.65
C ASN A 38 11.56 7.65 -8.60
N LYS A 39 11.80 8.95 -8.47
CA LYS A 39 11.09 9.98 -9.24
C LYS A 39 11.20 9.78 -10.76
N LEU A 40 12.41 9.53 -11.26
CA LEU A 40 12.65 9.35 -12.71
C LEU A 40 11.90 8.12 -13.25
N LEU A 41 11.85 7.04 -12.45
CA LEU A 41 11.09 5.85 -12.80
C LEU A 41 9.58 6.13 -12.84
N LEU A 42 9.04 6.81 -11.83
CA LEU A 42 7.62 7.19 -11.81
C LEU A 42 7.25 8.10 -12.99
N GLU A 43 8.05 9.11 -13.27
CA GLU A 43 7.84 9.98 -14.45
C GLU A 43 7.85 9.19 -15.76
N LYS A 44 8.77 8.24 -15.91
CA LYS A 44 8.81 7.36 -17.08
C LYS A 44 7.55 6.51 -17.18
N ILE A 45 7.16 5.84 -16.08
CA ILE A 45 5.96 4.99 -16.04
C ILE A 45 4.72 5.80 -16.46
N PHE A 46 4.52 6.99 -15.88
CA PHE A 46 3.33 7.79 -16.12
C PHE A 46 3.31 8.46 -17.50
N LYS A 47 4.48 8.72 -18.10
CA LYS A 47 4.59 9.19 -19.51
C LYS A 47 4.32 8.09 -20.52
N GLU A 48 4.82 6.90 -20.27
CA GLU A 48 4.73 5.77 -21.22
C GLU A 48 3.42 5.00 -21.12
N ASN A 49 2.70 5.13 -19.99
CA ASN A 49 1.48 4.38 -19.74
C ASN A 49 0.37 5.32 -19.26
N LYS A 50 -0.83 5.14 -19.81
CA LYS A 50 -2.01 5.83 -19.29
C LYS A 50 -2.48 5.13 -18.01
N VAL A 51 -1.93 5.57 -16.87
CA VAL A 51 -2.30 5.03 -15.56
C VAL A 51 -3.59 5.71 -15.10
N ASP A 52 -4.64 4.94 -14.83
CA ASP A 52 -5.91 5.45 -14.33
C ASP A 52 -5.99 5.37 -12.81
N ILE A 53 -5.49 4.27 -12.21
CA ILE A 53 -5.63 3.97 -10.78
C ILE A 53 -4.30 3.46 -10.23
N ILE A 54 -3.93 3.93 -9.03
CA ILE A 54 -2.78 3.44 -8.26
C ILE A 54 -3.30 2.83 -6.96
N PHE A 55 -2.93 1.58 -6.69
CA PHE A 55 -3.05 0.95 -5.38
C PHE A 55 -1.70 0.96 -4.70
N HIS A 56 -1.54 1.79 -3.68
CA HIS A 56 -0.29 1.96 -2.96
C HIS A 56 -0.22 1.03 -1.75
N ALA A 57 0.36 -0.16 -1.97
CA ALA A 57 0.58 -1.18 -0.94
C ALA A 57 2.04 -1.24 -0.44
N ALA A 58 2.95 -0.49 -1.07
CA ALA A 58 4.37 -0.50 -0.74
C ALA A 58 4.62 0.16 0.62
N ALA A 59 4.87 -0.65 1.64
CA ALA A 59 5.21 -0.18 2.97
C ALA A 59 5.92 -1.27 3.79
N TYR A 60 6.87 -0.89 4.63
CA TYR A 60 7.39 -1.77 5.67
C TYR A 60 6.37 -1.92 6.79
N LYS A 61 6.00 -3.15 7.14
CA LYS A 61 4.89 -3.47 8.06
C LYS A 61 5.31 -4.19 9.35
N HIS A 62 6.53 -4.74 9.39
CA HIS A 62 7.00 -5.49 10.56
C HIS A 62 7.42 -4.53 11.66
N VAL A 63 6.59 -4.47 12.74
CA VAL A 63 6.77 -3.51 13.84
C VAL A 63 8.17 -3.59 14.44
N PRO A 64 8.72 -4.76 14.85
CA PRO A 64 10.06 -4.82 15.43
C PRO A 64 11.15 -4.31 14.48
N LEU A 65 11.12 -4.74 13.22
CA LEU A 65 12.14 -4.34 12.23
C LEU A 65 12.11 -2.83 11.96
N VAL A 66 10.92 -2.23 11.84
CA VAL A 66 10.80 -0.79 11.62
C VAL A 66 11.19 -0.01 12.88
N GLN A 67 10.95 -0.56 14.07
CA GLN A 67 11.36 0.05 15.33
C GLN A 67 12.88 0.09 15.47
N GLU A 68 13.57 -0.94 15.02
CA GLU A 68 15.05 -1.03 15.01
C GLU A 68 15.68 -0.21 13.88
N ASN A 69 14.92 0.05 12.80
CA ASN A 69 15.37 0.76 11.61
C ASN A 69 14.44 1.95 11.26
N PRO A 70 14.33 2.95 12.16
CA PRO A 70 13.31 4.01 12.04
C PRO A 70 13.52 4.89 10.80
N ILE A 71 14.75 5.18 10.43
CA ILE A 71 15.08 6.03 9.27
C ILE A 71 14.58 5.37 7.99
N GLU A 72 14.87 4.09 7.79
CA GLU A 72 14.41 3.33 6.62
C GLU A 72 12.89 3.21 6.60
N GLY A 73 12.27 3.04 7.77
CA GLY A 73 10.82 3.04 7.91
C GLY A 73 10.19 4.36 7.46
N ILE A 74 10.79 5.50 7.84
CA ILE A 74 10.32 6.83 7.42
C ILE A 74 10.57 7.06 5.93
N ILE A 75 11.75 6.74 5.43
CA ILE A 75 12.07 6.90 4.01
C ILE A 75 11.07 6.10 3.17
N ASN A 76 10.88 4.82 3.47
CA ASN A 76 10.02 3.95 2.67
C ASN A 76 8.52 4.30 2.83
N ASN A 77 8.02 4.45 4.05
CA ASN A 77 6.59 4.59 4.30
C ASN A 77 6.09 6.05 4.18
N VAL A 78 6.96 7.04 4.34
CA VAL A 78 6.58 8.46 4.35
C VAL A 78 7.11 9.18 3.12
N LEU A 79 8.43 9.24 2.93
CA LEU A 79 9.02 10.04 1.85
C LEU A 79 8.68 9.45 0.47
N ASN A 80 8.73 8.14 0.32
CA ASN A 80 8.35 7.48 -0.93
C ASN A 80 6.86 7.62 -1.23
N THR A 81 6.00 7.57 -0.19
CA THR A 81 4.55 7.83 -0.34
C THR A 81 4.30 9.26 -0.78
N ARG A 82 4.98 10.24 -0.17
CA ARG A 82 4.87 11.64 -0.56
C ARG A 82 5.25 11.84 -2.02
N LEU A 83 6.40 11.31 -2.42
CA LEU A 83 6.87 11.41 -3.80
C LEU A 83 5.90 10.79 -4.80
N LEU A 84 5.34 9.61 -4.47
CA LEU A 84 4.31 8.98 -5.30
C LEU A 84 3.08 9.89 -5.45
N CYS A 85 2.61 10.51 -4.36
CA CYS A 85 1.47 11.43 -4.39
C CYS A 85 1.79 12.68 -5.24
N GLU A 86 2.98 13.27 -5.08
CA GLU A 86 3.43 14.43 -5.87
C GLU A 86 3.41 14.11 -7.37
N GLU A 87 4.00 12.99 -7.79
CA GLU A 87 4.03 12.61 -9.19
C GLU A 87 2.64 12.20 -9.71
N ALA A 88 1.85 11.46 -8.92
CA ALA A 88 0.48 11.10 -9.30
C ALA A 88 -0.40 12.33 -9.50
N TYR A 89 -0.30 13.33 -8.63
CA TYR A 89 -1.00 14.60 -8.73
C TYR A 89 -0.56 15.41 -9.96
N LYS A 90 0.75 15.52 -10.20
CA LYS A 90 1.34 16.19 -11.37
C LYS A 90 0.86 15.60 -12.69
N PHE A 91 0.73 14.27 -12.76
CA PHE A 91 0.26 13.55 -13.95
C PHE A 91 -1.27 13.37 -13.99
N SER A 92 -2.01 13.96 -13.06
CA SER A 92 -3.48 13.90 -12.98
C SER A 92 -4.01 12.46 -13.02
N ILE A 93 -3.35 11.55 -12.27
CA ILE A 93 -3.83 10.17 -12.10
C ILE A 93 -5.20 10.22 -11.43
N LYS A 94 -6.20 9.53 -11.97
CA LYS A 94 -7.59 9.68 -11.54
C LYS A 94 -7.83 9.27 -10.11
N LYS A 95 -7.31 8.10 -9.68
CA LYS A 95 -7.53 7.56 -8.34
C LYS A 95 -6.24 7.01 -7.75
N ILE A 96 -5.96 7.36 -6.51
CA ILE A 96 -4.84 6.85 -5.73
C ILE A 96 -5.38 6.34 -4.41
N ILE A 97 -5.18 5.05 -4.12
CA ILE A 97 -5.71 4.37 -2.94
C ILE A 97 -4.55 3.91 -2.06
N LEU A 98 -4.45 4.46 -0.85
CA LEU A 98 -3.49 4.02 0.16
C LEU A 98 -4.03 2.83 0.93
N ILE A 99 -3.26 1.75 0.96
CA ILE A 99 -3.51 0.64 1.86
C ILE A 99 -2.86 0.95 3.20
N SER A 100 -3.70 1.23 4.22
CA SER A 100 -3.30 1.55 5.58
C SER A 100 -3.66 0.44 6.57
N THR A 101 -3.54 0.70 7.86
CA THR A 101 -3.69 -0.28 8.93
C THR A 101 -4.40 0.33 10.13
N ASP A 102 -5.01 -0.52 10.95
CA ASP A 102 -5.54 -0.18 12.28
C ASP A 102 -4.46 0.43 13.21
N LYS A 103 -3.20 0.05 13.02
CA LYS A 103 -2.04 0.52 13.81
C LYS A 103 -1.68 2.00 13.55
N ALA A 104 -2.25 2.60 12.50
CA ALA A 104 -2.16 4.05 12.27
C ALA A 104 -3.11 4.86 13.17
N VAL A 105 -4.05 4.19 13.85
CA VAL A 105 -4.95 4.82 14.82
C VAL A 105 -4.28 4.86 16.18
N ARG A 106 -4.00 6.07 16.70
CA ARG A 106 -3.27 6.28 17.96
C ARG A 106 -1.98 5.45 18.03
N PRO A 107 -1.02 5.67 17.12
CA PRO A 107 0.13 4.81 16.96
C PRO A 107 1.01 4.81 18.21
N THR A 108 1.43 3.62 18.64
CA THR A 108 2.32 3.40 19.79
C THR A 108 3.72 2.95 19.38
N ASN A 109 3.99 2.89 18.08
CA ASN A 109 5.27 2.46 17.51
C ASN A 109 5.56 3.20 16.20
N ILE A 110 6.81 3.17 15.75
CA ILE A 110 7.28 3.91 14.58
C ILE A 110 6.58 3.45 13.28
N MET A 111 6.32 2.16 13.13
CA MET A 111 5.61 1.65 11.95
C MET A 111 4.19 2.24 11.87
N GLY A 112 3.43 2.20 12.94
CA GLY A 112 2.10 2.81 13.00
C GLY A 112 2.14 4.33 12.79
N ALA A 113 3.12 5.03 13.40
CA ALA A 113 3.31 6.46 13.22
C ALA A 113 3.65 6.81 11.76
N SER A 114 4.54 6.08 11.11
CA SER A 114 4.88 6.28 9.69
C SER A 114 3.66 6.10 8.77
N LYS A 115 2.82 5.10 9.03
CA LYS A 115 1.56 4.90 8.31
C LYS A 115 0.56 6.04 8.57
N ARG A 116 0.51 6.56 9.81
CA ARG A 116 -0.34 7.73 10.11
C ARG A 116 0.12 8.99 9.36
N VAL A 117 1.42 9.23 9.26
CA VAL A 117 1.95 10.34 8.46
C VAL A 117 1.63 10.15 6.97
N ALA A 118 1.75 8.93 6.45
CA ALA A 118 1.34 8.62 5.07
C ALA A 118 -0.14 8.94 4.82
N GLU A 119 -1.04 8.63 5.78
CA GLU A 119 -2.45 9.02 5.70
C GLU A 119 -2.65 10.54 5.67
N GLN A 120 -1.89 11.29 6.49
CA GLN A 120 -1.95 12.75 6.50
C GLN A 120 -1.48 13.35 5.17
N ILE A 121 -0.46 12.76 4.54
CA ILE A 121 -0.03 13.14 3.18
C ILE A 121 -1.19 12.97 2.20
N PHE A 122 -1.87 11.83 2.22
CA PHE A 122 -3.04 11.58 1.37
C PHE A 122 -4.17 12.59 1.63
N GLN A 123 -4.42 12.96 2.89
CA GLN A 123 -5.40 13.99 3.25
C GLN A 123 -5.05 15.35 2.66
N CYS A 124 -3.78 15.79 2.77
CA CYS A 124 -3.32 17.05 2.18
C CYS A 124 -3.54 17.09 0.67
N PHE A 125 -3.17 16.02 -0.06
CA PHE A 125 -3.39 15.95 -1.50
C PHE A 125 -4.87 15.86 -1.88
N SER A 126 -5.70 15.22 -1.05
CA SER A 126 -7.15 15.19 -1.25
C SER A 126 -7.77 16.58 -1.11
N GLU A 127 -7.36 17.33 -0.09
CA GLU A 127 -7.83 18.71 0.15
C GLU A 127 -7.38 19.66 -0.99
N GLU A 128 -6.12 19.57 -1.41
CA GLU A 128 -5.58 20.36 -2.51
C GLU A 128 -6.31 20.04 -3.83
N SER A 129 -6.57 18.76 -4.09
CA SER A 129 -7.33 18.33 -5.27
C SER A 129 -8.77 18.85 -5.25
N ALA A 130 -9.41 18.84 -4.09
CA ALA A 130 -10.77 19.37 -3.90
C ALA A 130 -10.81 20.90 -4.10
N LEU A 131 -9.79 21.65 -3.66
CA LEU A 131 -9.67 23.08 -3.89
C LEU A 131 -9.52 23.37 -5.38
N GLN A 132 -8.64 22.67 -6.08
CA GLN A 132 -8.48 22.82 -7.53
C GLN A 132 -9.78 22.53 -8.30
N LYS A 133 -10.55 21.52 -7.85
CA LYS A 133 -11.84 21.19 -8.46
C LYS A 133 -12.87 22.30 -8.29
N LYS A 134 -12.86 22.98 -7.13
CA LYS A 134 -13.73 24.15 -6.88
C LYS A 134 -13.34 25.35 -7.75
N GLU A 135 -12.04 25.63 -7.91
CA GLU A 135 -11.53 26.73 -8.72
C GLU A 135 -11.75 26.49 -10.22
N ASN A 136 -11.59 25.25 -10.66
CA ASN A 136 -11.78 24.83 -12.04
C ASN A 136 -12.60 23.55 -12.15
N PRO A 137 -13.95 23.62 -12.17
CA PRO A 137 -14.83 22.45 -12.20
C PRO A 137 -14.65 21.54 -13.43
N LYS A 138 -14.06 22.03 -14.51
CA LYS A 138 -13.79 21.26 -15.73
C LYS A 138 -12.44 20.51 -15.68
N LYS A 139 -11.60 20.80 -14.69
CA LYS A 139 -10.32 20.13 -14.55
C LYS A 139 -10.50 18.72 -14.00
N ASP A 140 -9.86 17.74 -14.63
CA ASP A 140 -9.72 16.40 -14.07
C ASP A 140 -8.78 16.46 -12.88
N CYS A 141 -9.31 16.18 -11.70
CA CYS A 141 -8.58 16.20 -10.44
C CYS A 141 -8.39 14.79 -9.92
N SER A 142 -7.27 14.54 -9.30
CA SER A 142 -6.95 13.24 -8.68
C SER A 142 -7.78 13.03 -7.42
N ILE A 143 -8.23 11.79 -7.20
CA ILE A 143 -8.94 11.39 -5.99
C ILE A 143 -7.99 10.58 -5.13
N PHE A 144 -7.70 11.09 -3.93
CA PHE A 144 -6.88 10.42 -2.94
C PHE A 144 -7.77 9.81 -1.86
N SER A 145 -7.72 8.50 -1.71
CA SER A 145 -8.48 7.79 -0.70
C SER A 145 -7.62 6.76 0.04
N MET A 146 -8.10 6.27 1.18
CA MET A 146 -7.36 5.29 1.98
C MET A 146 -8.29 4.25 2.58
N VAL A 147 -7.76 3.05 2.76
CA VAL A 147 -8.43 1.94 3.42
C VAL A 147 -7.61 1.49 4.61
N ARG A 148 -8.24 1.35 5.77
CA ARG A 148 -7.65 0.74 6.96
C ARG A 148 -8.26 -0.63 7.18
N PHE A 149 -7.42 -1.61 7.46
CA PHE A 149 -7.89 -2.90 7.95
C PHE A 149 -6.94 -3.47 9.01
N GLY A 150 -7.42 -4.49 9.73
CA GLY A 150 -6.69 -5.16 10.78
C GLY A 150 -5.69 -6.18 10.27
N ASN A 151 -5.62 -7.32 10.94
CA ASN A 151 -4.72 -8.40 10.54
C ASN A 151 -5.32 -9.20 9.37
N VAL A 152 -4.49 -9.51 8.38
CA VAL A 152 -4.88 -10.35 7.24
C VAL A 152 -4.29 -11.75 7.45
N LEU A 153 -5.17 -12.75 7.49
CA LEU A 153 -4.79 -14.15 7.67
C LEU A 153 -3.88 -14.63 6.54
N GLY A 154 -2.84 -15.39 6.89
CA GLY A 154 -1.92 -15.96 5.90
C GLY A 154 -0.96 -14.95 5.25
N SER A 155 -1.01 -13.66 5.64
CA SER A 155 -0.05 -12.69 5.11
C SER A 155 1.37 -12.98 5.60
N SER A 156 2.37 -12.78 4.73
CA SER A 156 3.78 -13.05 5.03
C SER A 156 4.23 -12.37 6.34
N GLY A 157 4.89 -13.15 7.22
CA GLY A 157 5.38 -12.69 8.52
C GLY A 157 4.27 -12.29 9.50
N SER A 158 3.02 -12.73 9.31
CA SER A 158 1.94 -12.50 10.26
C SER A 158 1.97 -13.52 11.41
N VAL A 159 1.17 -13.24 12.46
CA VAL A 159 1.16 -14.03 13.69
C VAL A 159 0.72 -15.48 13.47
N VAL A 160 -0.21 -15.77 12.57
CA VAL A 160 -0.72 -17.12 12.36
C VAL A 160 0.35 -18.08 11.80
N PRO A 161 1.08 -17.75 10.71
CA PRO A 161 2.22 -18.55 10.28
C PRO A 161 3.31 -18.71 11.33
N LEU A 162 3.55 -17.66 12.15
CA LEU A 162 4.51 -17.76 13.25
C LEU A 162 4.07 -18.80 14.31
N PHE A 163 2.80 -18.74 14.72
CA PHE A 163 2.26 -19.69 15.69
C PHE A 163 2.27 -21.12 15.14
N GLN A 164 1.90 -21.31 13.89
CA GLN A 164 1.97 -22.63 13.25
C GLN A 164 3.39 -23.19 13.30
N LYS A 165 4.39 -22.38 12.92
CA LYS A 165 5.80 -22.78 13.00
C LYS A 165 6.23 -23.14 14.43
N GLN A 166 5.78 -22.38 15.45
CA GLN A 166 6.08 -22.66 16.84
C GLN A 166 5.43 -23.96 17.32
N ILE A 167 4.18 -24.23 16.90
CA ILE A 167 3.49 -25.50 17.19
C ILE A 167 4.24 -26.67 16.56
N ASP A 168 4.61 -26.58 15.29
CA ASP A 168 5.34 -27.61 14.56
C ASP A 168 6.70 -27.91 15.19
N GLN A 169 7.29 -26.94 15.89
CA GLN A 169 8.55 -27.06 16.64
C GLN A 169 8.37 -27.55 18.10
N GLY A 170 7.13 -27.87 18.52
CA GLY A 170 6.84 -28.35 19.87
C GLY A 170 6.52 -27.26 20.90
N GLY A 171 6.32 -26.02 20.46
CA GLY A 171 5.95 -24.87 21.31
C GLY A 171 7.12 -24.31 22.14
N PRO A 172 6.85 -23.38 23.06
CA PRO A 172 5.56 -22.72 23.32
C PRO A 172 5.19 -21.67 22.29
N ILE A 173 3.91 -21.30 22.21
CA ILE A 173 3.44 -20.13 21.43
C ILE A 173 3.78 -18.86 22.21
N THR A 174 4.33 -17.85 21.50
CA THR A 174 4.64 -16.53 22.06
C THR A 174 3.42 -15.61 22.01
N LEU A 175 2.85 -15.30 23.17
CA LEU A 175 1.78 -14.29 23.29
C LEU A 175 2.38 -12.94 23.68
N THR A 176 1.96 -11.88 22.99
CA THR A 176 2.35 -10.50 23.36
C THR A 176 1.68 -10.05 24.65
N HIS A 177 0.42 -10.43 24.85
CA HIS A 177 -0.37 -10.17 26.04
C HIS A 177 -1.55 -11.17 26.09
N PRO A 178 -1.95 -11.70 27.26
CA PRO A 178 -3.03 -12.69 27.36
C PRO A 178 -4.38 -12.15 26.92
N ASP A 179 -4.66 -10.87 27.15
CA ASP A 179 -5.96 -10.24 26.83
C ASP A 179 -5.96 -9.52 25.46
N ILE A 180 -4.99 -9.80 24.59
CA ILE A 180 -4.90 -9.12 23.30
C ILE A 180 -6.01 -9.59 22.35
N VAL A 181 -6.78 -8.64 21.85
CA VAL A 181 -7.82 -8.87 20.84
C VAL A 181 -7.34 -8.39 19.49
N ARG A 182 -7.57 -9.17 18.44
CA ARG A 182 -7.24 -8.84 17.06
C ARG A 182 -8.42 -9.14 16.15
N PHE A 183 -8.71 -8.21 15.25
CA PHE A 183 -9.64 -8.46 14.16
C PHE A 183 -8.87 -9.07 12.99
N PHE A 184 -9.43 -10.12 12.43
CA PHE A 184 -8.86 -10.82 11.28
C PHE A 184 -9.81 -10.79 10.10
N MET A 185 -9.22 -10.77 8.91
CA MET A 185 -9.91 -10.97 7.65
C MET A 185 -9.03 -11.84 6.74
N THR A 186 -9.62 -12.41 5.71
CA THR A 186 -8.88 -13.16 4.68
C THR A 186 -8.25 -12.19 3.65
N ILE A 187 -7.30 -12.69 2.88
CA ILE A 187 -6.69 -11.91 1.77
C ILE A 187 -7.74 -11.50 0.73
N PRO A 188 -8.65 -12.38 0.28
CA PRO A 188 -9.73 -11.99 -0.63
C PRO A 188 -10.62 -10.87 -0.08
N GLU A 189 -11.09 -10.98 1.17
CA GLU A 189 -11.90 -9.92 1.81
C GLU A 189 -11.17 -8.57 1.84
N ALA A 190 -9.89 -8.57 2.22
CA ALA A 190 -9.09 -7.34 2.22
C ALA A 190 -8.95 -6.75 0.81
N ALA A 191 -8.70 -7.58 -0.20
CA ALA A 191 -8.59 -7.15 -1.59
C ALA A 191 -9.91 -6.59 -2.13
N GLU A 192 -11.03 -7.25 -1.86
CA GLU A 192 -12.37 -6.77 -2.25
C GLU A 192 -12.71 -5.43 -1.62
N LEU A 193 -12.42 -5.22 -0.34
CA LEU A 193 -12.60 -3.93 0.34
C LEU A 193 -11.78 -2.81 -0.32
N VAL A 194 -10.54 -3.09 -0.72
CA VAL A 194 -9.69 -2.12 -1.41
C VAL A 194 -10.28 -1.74 -2.77
N ILE A 195 -10.77 -2.73 -3.53
CA ILE A 195 -11.41 -2.49 -4.84
C ILE A 195 -12.71 -1.72 -4.66
N GLN A 196 -13.54 -2.07 -3.68
CA GLN A 196 -14.79 -1.35 -3.37
C GLN A 196 -14.51 0.10 -2.96
N ALA A 197 -13.53 0.33 -2.09
CA ALA A 197 -13.14 1.69 -1.71
C ALA A 197 -12.69 2.53 -2.92
N ALA A 198 -11.95 1.93 -3.85
CA ALA A 198 -11.57 2.58 -5.10
C ALA A 198 -12.78 2.88 -6.00
N ALA A 199 -13.79 2.02 -6.00
CA ALA A 199 -15.02 2.24 -6.76
C ALA A 199 -15.88 3.35 -6.15
N MET A 200 -15.98 3.41 -4.83
CA MET A 200 -16.82 4.36 -4.08
C MET A 200 -16.17 5.75 -3.89
N SER A 201 -14.85 5.88 -4.09
CA SER A 201 -14.16 7.17 -3.97
C SER A 201 -14.57 8.11 -5.10
N GLU A 202 -15.08 9.30 -4.73
CA GLU A 202 -15.55 10.37 -5.62
C GLU A 202 -14.76 11.66 -5.42
#